data_0978186c629916b19e399e39cb6a658a
#
_entry.id   0978186c629916b19e399e39cb6a658a
#
_cell.length_a   1.000
_cell.length_b   1.000
_cell.length_c   1.000
_cell.angle_alpha   90.00
_cell.angle_beta   90.00
_cell.angle_gamma   90.00
#
_symmetry.space_group_name_H-M   'P 1'
#
loop_
_entity.id
_entity.type
_entity.pdbx_description
1 polymer ?
#
loop_
_entity_poly.entity_id
_entity_poly.type
_entity_poly.pdbx_seq_one_letter_code
_entity_poly.pdbx_strand_id
1 'polypeptide(L)'
;MVDHRLSILTEARNILEQEGGPESERESLVKLLNILTASLEKVHPNPNGSMETMVRELINNRALLAMLKQQTDELDALKKLSINLTSSLDLTAVLDAVASEAMRLIQNTRDVNIFLYKNYKLSFGAALDADGSRNHPWAKPRSNGLTYNVARSGETIIVEDMKSHPLFVNKPSYWAGSIIGIPLKVGDTVVGVMNLSRSTVGGFSPSELRLLSLLSDQAAVAISNASLHQMVSRQAYSDTLTGLPNRRALDERLEEEVTSARRNNYSFAVIMMDLDGFKAVNDTYGHAIGDDVLRLVFGQMARGVRTSDFLARYGGDELTLILSQTELPSAQFVSEKIIEGMKKIKYLLPDGKRLKLGISGGIALFPIHAYSGPDLLRAADAALYRAKKYQRGTFGVAQGITGPLAAHQITND
;
A
#
# COMPACT_ATOMS: atom_id res chain seq x y z
N MET A 1 20.53 52.47 -5.96
CA MET A 1 19.93 51.21 -6.50
C MET A 1 20.85 50.01 -6.33
N VAL A 2 22.17 50.14 -6.42
CA VAL A 2 23.16 49.06 -6.15
C VAL A 2 23.19 48.68 -4.68
N ASP A 3 23.16 49.62 -3.75
CA ASP A 3 23.18 49.44 -2.29
C ASP A 3 21.99 48.61 -1.78
N HIS A 4 20.80 48.77 -2.38
CA HIS A 4 19.61 48.02 -1.93
C HIS A 4 19.65 46.56 -2.36
N ARG A 5 20.28 46.22 -3.48
CA ARG A 5 20.46 44.86 -3.98
C ARG A 5 21.51 44.08 -3.20
N LEU A 6 22.60 44.75 -2.81
CA LEU A 6 23.60 44.17 -1.92
C LEU A 6 23.03 43.91 -0.52
N SER A 7 22.19 44.80 0.00
CA SER A 7 21.49 44.60 1.28
C SER A 7 20.59 43.35 1.26
N ILE A 8 19.83 43.13 0.21
CA ILE A 8 18.93 41.95 0.03
C ILE A 8 19.75 40.62 0.00
N LEU A 9 20.89 40.63 -0.73
CA LEU A 9 21.74 39.43 -0.80
C LEU A 9 22.44 39.13 0.54
N THR A 10 22.82 40.16 1.28
CA THR A 10 23.41 40.02 2.62
C THR A 10 22.37 39.49 3.63
N GLU A 11 21.11 39.95 3.51
CA GLU A 11 19.99 39.47 4.33
C GLU A 11 19.62 38.01 4.00
N ALA A 12 19.58 37.65 2.71
CA ALA A 12 19.36 36.28 2.26
C ALA A 12 20.49 35.33 2.74
N ARG A 13 21.74 35.80 2.77
CA ARG A 13 22.86 35.04 3.33
C ARG A 13 22.70 34.78 4.83
N ASN A 14 22.33 35.80 5.60
CA ASN A 14 22.13 35.69 7.04
C ASN A 14 20.97 34.75 7.38
N ILE A 15 19.89 34.75 6.60
CA ILE A 15 18.77 33.81 6.77
C ILE A 15 19.21 32.36 6.51
N LEU A 16 19.97 32.12 5.43
CA LEU A 16 20.51 30.80 5.11
C LEU A 16 21.54 30.30 6.15
N GLU A 17 22.24 31.18 6.80
CA GLU A 17 23.17 30.82 7.89
C GLU A 17 22.47 30.50 9.21
N GLN A 18 21.23 30.95 9.41
CA GLN A 18 20.41 30.75 10.62
C GLN A 18 19.42 29.60 10.54
N GLU A 19 18.95 29.20 9.36
CA GLU A 19 17.98 28.10 9.19
C GLU A 19 18.69 26.75 9.04
N GLY A 20 18.21 25.74 9.82
CA GLY A 20 18.74 24.37 9.79
C GLY A 20 18.27 23.61 8.56
N GLY A 21 19.20 23.30 7.65
CA GLY A 21 19.02 22.42 6.49
C GLY A 21 20.24 21.51 6.30
N PRO A 22 20.23 20.53 5.37
CA PRO A 22 21.38 19.68 5.08
C PRO A 22 22.61 20.50 4.70
N GLU A 23 23.75 20.18 5.31
CA GLU A 23 24.99 20.96 5.23
C GLU A 23 25.51 21.16 3.79
N SER A 24 25.31 20.17 2.91
CA SER A 24 25.72 20.19 1.50
C SER A 24 24.89 21.15 0.62
N GLU A 25 23.60 21.31 0.90
CA GLU A 25 22.72 22.24 0.17
C GLU A 25 22.99 23.68 0.60
N ARG A 26 23.22 23.87 1.89
CA ARG A 26 23.57 25.15 2.48
C ARG A 26 24.89 25.70 1.93
N GLU A 27 25.94 24.88 1.85
CA GLU A 27 27.22 25.27 1.22
C GLU A 27 27.09 25.67 -0.24
N SER A 28 26.25 24.95 -1.00
CA SER A 28 26.02 25.24 -2.41
C SER A 28 25.29 26.58 -2.61
N LEU A 29 24.28 26.87 -1.79
CA LEU A 29 23.56 28.15 -1.80
C LEU A 29 24.41 29.33 -1.34
N VAL A 30 25.25 29.15 -0.32
CA VAL A 30 26.20 30.18 0.16
C VAL A 30 27.25 30.44 -0.91
N LYS A 31 27.77 29.43 -1.61
CA LYS A 31 28.70 29.62 -2.74
C LYS A 31 28.04 30.40 -3.88
N LEU A 32 26.79 30.11 -4.23
CA LEU A 32 26.04 30.84 -5.27
C LEU A 32 25.79 32.31 -4.86
N LEU A 33 25.40 32.57 -3.62
CA LEU A 33 25.23 33.94 -3.10
C LEU A 33 26.54 34.73 -3.11
N ASN A 34 27.67 34.11 -2.76
CA ASN A 34 28.98 34.73 -2.83
C ASN A 34 29.42 35.07 -4.25
N ILE A 35 29.12 34.21 -5.24
CA ILE A 35 29.36 34.47 -6.66
C ILE A 35 28.48 35.64 -7.17
N LEU A 36 27.21 35.72 -6.78
CA LEU A 36 26.31 36.80 -7.11
C LEU A 36 26.74 38.14 -6.50
N THR A 37 27.14 38.13 -5.24
CA THR A 37 27.67 39.32 -4.53
C THR A 37 28.93 39.81 -5.21
N ALA A 38 29.90 38.93 -5.49
CA ALA A 38 31.12 39.28 -6.20
C ALA A 38 30.89 39.76 -7.63
N SER A 39 29.86 39.25 -8.32
CA SER A 39 29.49 39.71 -9.63
C SER A 39 28.84 41.12 -9.60
N LEU A 40 28.04 41.40 -8.57
CA LEU A 40 27.40 42.71 -8.38
C LEU A 40 28.41 43.79 -7.87
N GLU A 41 29.41 43.42 -7.08
CA GLU A 41 30.47 44.29 -6.63
C GLU A 41 31.45 44.69 -7.75
N LYS A 42 31.62 43.81 -8.76
CA LYS A 42 32.45 44.09 -9.94
C LYS A 42 31.76 45.00 -10.97
N VAL A 43 30.48 45.27 -10.83
CA VAL A 43 29.77 46.26 -11.68
C VAL A 43 29.96 47.67 -11.13
N HIS A 44 31.23 48.09 -10.96
CA HIS A 44 31.55 49.50 -10.96
C HIS A 44 31.59 50.02 -12.42
N PRO A 45 30.93 51.14 -12.75
CA PRO A 45 30.98 51.68 -14.07
C PRO A 45 32.40 52.05 -14.41
N ASN A 46 33.08 51.21 -15.17
CA ASN A 46 34.35 51.55 -15.79
C ASN A 46 34.05 52.55 -16.93
N PRO A 47 34.45 53.77 -16.86
CA PRO A 47 34.10 54.83 -17.84
C PRO A 47 34.63 54.55 -19.25
N ASN A 48 35.46 53.53 -19.44
CA ASN A 48 36.04 53.11 -20.73
C ASN A 48 35.60 51.73 -21.23
N GLY A 49 34.60 51.11 -20.61
CA GLY A 49 34.03 49.82 -21.10
C GLY A 49 33.18 50.06 -22.33
N SER A 50 33.48 49.33 -23.43
CA SER A 50 32.68 49.45 -24.65
C SER A 50 31.23 48.97 -24.33
N MET A 51 30.26 49.57 -25.01
CA MET A 51 28.84 49.23 -24.93
C MET A 51 28.61 47.73 -25.09
N GLU A 52 29.46 47.06 -25.84
CA GLU A 52 29.48 45.63 -26.09
C GLU A 52 29.77 44.79 -24.84
N THR A 53 30.68 45.24 -23.96
CA THR A 53 30.99 44.55 -22.69
C THR A 53 29.84 44.64 -21.69
N MET A 54 29.19 45.82 -21.65
CA MET A 54 28.00 46.03 -20.81
C MET A 54 26.79 45.18 -21.26
N VAL A 55 26.58 45.04 -22.57
CA VAL A 55 25.53 44.20 -23.13
C VAL A 55 25.80 42.72 -22.89
N ARG A 56 27.07 42.27 -23.00
CA ARG A 56 27.46 40.87 -22.64
C ARG A 56 27.20 40.55 -21.19
N GLU A 57 27.57 41.44 -20.26
CA GLU A 57 27.33 41.26 -18.83
C GLU A 57 25.82 41.21 -18.48
N LEU A 58 25.00 42.07 -19.13
CA LEU A 58 23.55 42.06 -18.99
C LEU A 58 22.92 40.75 -19.50
N ILE A 59 23.39 40.22 -20.62
CA ILE A 59 22.93 38.94 -21.19
C ILE A 59 23.32 37.78 -20.26
N ASN A 60 24.57 37.75 -19.79
CA ASN A 60 25.05 36.71 -18.85
C ASN A 60 24.28 36.75 -17.53
N ASN A 61 24.04 37.94 -16.95
CA ASN A 61 23.27 38.07 -15.71
C ASN A 61 21.79 37.68 -15.90
N ARG A 62 21.17 37.96 -17.03
CA ARG A 62 19.82 37.49 -17.36
C ARG A 62 19.77 35.96 -17.51
N ALA A 63 20.75 35.36 -18.18
CA ALA A 63 20.85 33.94 -18.34
C ALA A 63 21.05 33.21 -16.98
N LEU A 64 21.89 33.77 -16.11
CA LEU A 64 22.12 33.25 -14.77
C LEU A 64 20.87 33.36 -13.91
N LEU A 65 20.16 34.49 -13.93
CA LEU A 65 18.90 34.67 -13.21
C LEU A 65 17.79 33.71 -13.71
N ALA A 66 17.73 33.48 -15.04
CA ALA A 66 16.79 32.49 -15.58
C ALA A 66 17.12 31.07 -15.16
N MET A 67 18.41 30.69 -15.08
CA MET A 67 18.88 29.40 -14.61
C MET A 67 18.58 29.19 -13.12
N LEU A 68 18.82 30.22 -12.30
CA LEU A 68 18.52 30.18 -10.85
C LEU A 68 17.02 30.05 -10.60
N LYS A 69 16.20 30.81 -11.34
CA LYS A 69 14.75 30.71 -11.25
C LYS A 69 14.27 29.30 -11.64
N GLN A 70 14.80 28.74 -12.69
CA GLN A 70 14.48 27.39 -13.13
C GLN A 70 14.84 26.36 -12.07
N GLN A 71 16.03 26.45 -11.44
CA GLN A 71 16.44 25.54 -10.35
C GLN A 71 15.55 25.68 -9.12
N THR A 72 15.17 26.91 -8.76
CA THR A 72 14.26 27.13 -7.62
C THR A 72 12.88 26.55 -7.90
N ASP A 73 12.34 26.73 -9.10
CA ASP A 73 11.05 26.18 -9.51
C ASP A 73 11.09 24.64 -9.53
N GLU A 74 12.22 24.03 -9.95
CA GLU A 74 12.44 22.58 -9.92
C GLU A 74 12.52 22.05 -8.46
N LEU A 75 13.23 22.75 -7.56
CA LEU A 75 13.31 22.38 -6.13
C LEU A 75 11.95 22.51 -5.43
N ASP A 76 11.18 23.55 -5.71
CA ASP A 76 9.84 23.70 -5.17
C ASP A 76 8.87 22.64 -5.69
N ALA A 77 8.98 22.25 -6.97
CA ALA A 77 8.23 21.14 -7.53
C ALA A 77 8.60 19.82 -6.83
N LEU A 78 9.89 19.54 -6.65
CA LEU A 78 10.37 18.35 -5.92
C LEU A 78 9.88 18.30 -4.48
N LYS A 79 9.95 19.41 -3.75
CA LYS A 79 9.48 19.49 -2.36
C LYS A 79 7.98 19.20 -2.26
N LYS A 80 7.18 19.77 -3.13
CA LYS A 80 5.72 19.54 -3.19
C LYS A 80 5.40 18.09 -3.55
N LEU A 81 6.11 17.50 -4.53
CA LEU A 81 5.97 16.12 -4.94
C LEU A 81 6.32 15.17 -3.79
N SER A 82 7.44 15.39 -3.12
CA SER A 82 7.89 14.56 -2.00
C SER A 82 6.88 14.55 -0.85
N ILE A 83 6.38 15.71 -0.44
CA ILE A 83 5.41 15.81 0.66
C ILE A 83 4.09 15.09 0.30
N ASN A 84 3.58 15.25 -0.91
CA ASN A 84 2.32 14.66 -1.33
C ASN A 84 2.41 13.13 -1.46
N LEU A 85 3.53 12.60 -1.96
CA LEU A 85 3.70 11.18 -2.21
C LEU A 85 4.12 10.38 -0.97
N THR A 86 4.81 11.00 -0.01
CA THR A 86 5.29 10.31 1.21
C THR A 86 4.33 10.42 2.40
N SER A 87 3.22 11.14 2.25
CA SER A 87 2.22 11.34 3.32
C SER A 87 1.44 10.07 3.69
N SER A 88 1.43 9.05 2.85
CA SER A 88 0.71 7.79 3.07
C SER A 88 1.66 6.59 2.97
N LEU A 89 1.43 5.59 3.84
CA LEU A 89 2.06 4.26 3.77
C LEU A 89 1.14 3.23 3.10
N ASP A 90 -0.07 3.62 2.71
CA ASP A 90 -0.97 2.77 1.93
C ASP A 90 -0.57 2.79 0.46
N LEU A 91 -0.27 1.61 -0.08
CA LEU A 91 0.22 1.47 -1.45
C LEU A 91 -0.79 1.96 -2.50
N THR A 92 -2.08 1.74 -2.27
CA THR A 92 -3.15 2.16 -3.19
C THR A 92 -3.23 3.68 -3.22
N ALA A 93 -3.22 4.32 -2.06
CA ALA A 93 -3.24 5.78 -1.94
C ALA A 93 -2.00 6.43 -2.60
N VAL A 94 -0.82 5.82 -2.43
CA VAL A 94 0.42 6.30 -3.08
C VAL A 94 0.33 6.19 -4.60
N LEU A 95 -0.13 5.06 -5.13
CA LEU A 95 -0.29 4.85 -6.59
C LEU A 95 -1.28 5.84 -7.20
N ASP A 96 -2.41 6.07 -6.52
CA ASP A 96 -3.42 7.04 -6.91
C ASP A 96 -2.89 8.49 -6.89
N ALA A 97 -2.08 8.83 -5.89
CA ALA A 97 -1.43 10.13 -5.79
C ALA A 97 -0.42 10.35 -6.94
N VAL A 98 0.38 9.32 -7.26
CA VAL A 98 1.32 9.38 -8.40
C VAL A 98 0.60 9.56 -9.73
N ALA A 99 -0.48 8.81 -9.98
CA ALA A 99 -1.26 8.94 -11.20
C ALA A 99 -1.89 10.34 -11.33
N SER A 100 -2.45 10.86 -10.22
CA SER A 100 -3.05 12.20 -10.16
C SER A 100 -2.01 13.29 -10.41
N GLU A 101 -0.83 13.15 -9.85
CA GLU A 101 0.25 14.13 -10.03
C GLU A 101 0.81 14.11 -11.46
N ALA A 102 0.99 12.93 -12.07
CA ALA A 102 1.38 12.81 -13.47
C ALA A 102 0.37 13.50 -14.41
N MET A 103 -0.92 13.29 -14.16
CA MET A 103 -2.01 13.92 -14.90
C MET A 103 -1.99 15.45 -14.74
N ARG A 104 -1.68 15.96 -13.54
CA ARG A 104 -1.59 17.39 -13.24
C ARG A 104 -0.39 18.07 -13.90
N LEU A 105 0.76 17.39 -13.92
CA LEU A 105 2.01 17.96 -14.42
C LEU A 105 2.06 18.04 -15.95
N ILE A 106 1.44 17.08 -16.63
CA ILE A 106 1.55 16.95 -18.07
C ILE A 106 0.23 17.29 -18.74
N GLN A 107 0.24 18.39 -19.49
CA GLN A 107 -0.96 18.86 -20.19
C GLN A 107 -1.39 17.92 -21.32
N ASN A 108 -2.68 17.91 -21.62
CA ASN A 108 -3.29 17.09 -22.67
C ASN A 108 -3.07 15.57 -22.49
N THR A 109 -2.82 15.12 -21.26
CA THR A 109 -2.77 13.71 -20.93
C THR A 109 -4.16 13.11 -21.05
N ARG A 110 -4.27 11.98 -21.77
CA ARG A 110 -5.51 11.21 -21.92
C ARG A 110 -5.69 10.25 -20.76
N ASP A 111 -4.65 9.47 -20.46
CA ASP A 111 -4.65 8.50 -19.39
C ASP A 111 -3.25 8.30 -18.80
N VAL A 112 -3.21 7.92 -17.52
CA VAL A 112 -2.02 7.46 -16.80
C VAL A 112 -2.31 6.06 -16.26
N ASN A 113 -1.39 5.13 -16.50
CA ASN A 113 -1.49 3.76 -16.02
C ASN A 113 -0.19 3.38 -15.31
N ILE A 114 -0.29 2.86 -14.08
CA ILE A 114 0.86 2.42 -13.29
C ILE A 114 0.79 0.92 -13.10
N PHE A 115 1.89 0.25 -13.39
CA PHE A 115 2.06 -1.18 -13.19
C PHE A 115 3.22 -1.44 -12.24
N LEU A 116 3.01 -2.32 -11.26
CA LEU A 116 4.06 -2.79 -10.37
C LEU A 116 4.81 -3.94 -11.03
N TYR A 117 6.14 -3.96 -10.91
CA TYR A 117 6.99 -4.98 -11.49
C TYR A 117 7.71 -5.77 -10.41
N LYS A 118 7.44 -7.07 -10.32
CA LYS A 118 8.05 -7.97 -9.33
C LYS A 118 8.21 -9.37 -9.92
N ASN A 119 9.35 -10.00 -9.70
CA ASN A 119 9.63 -11.37 -10.17
C ASN A 119 9.34 -11.54 -11.68
N TYR A 120 9.77 -10.57 -12.50
CA TYR A 120 9.56 -10.54 -13.97
C TYR A 120 8.09 -10.49 -14.40
N LYS A 121 7.17 -10.14 -13.50
CA LYS A 121 5.74 -10.03 -13.79
C LYS A 121 5.24 -8.62 -13.49
N LEU A 122 4.38 -8.14 -14.39
CA LEU A 122 3.63 -6.90 -14.19
C LEU A 122 2.28 -7.22 -13.55
N SER A 123 1.94 -6.44 -12.53
CA SER A 123 0.60 -6.40 -11.94
C SER A 123 0.05 -4.99 -12.04
N PHE A 124 -1.27 -4.87 -12.17
CA PHE A 124 -1.94 -3.58 -12.17
C PHE A 124 -1.74 -2.86 -10.84
N GLY A 125 -1.42 -1.58 -10.88
CA GLY A 125 -1.30 -0.71 -9.73
C GLY A 125 -2.43 0.31 -9.66
N ALA A 126 -2.44 1.30 -10.57
CA ALA A 126 -3.47 2.33 -10.65
C ALA A 126 -3.69 2.78 -12.09
N ALA A 127 -4.86 3.36 -12.36
CA ALA A 127 -5.18 4.06 -13.60
C ALA A 127 -5.97 5.34 -13.31
N LEU A 128 -5.76 6.37 -14.12
CA LEU A 128 -6.51 7.60 -14.08
C LEU A 128 -6.69 8.12 -15.50
N ASP A 129 -7.93 8.34 -15.91
CA ASP A 129 -8.31 8.92 -17.19
C ASP A 129 -8.57 10.43 -17.05
N ALA A 130 -8.55 11.17 -18.16
CA ALA A 130 -8.76 12.62 -18.19
C ALA A 130 -10.14 13.04 -17.66
N ASP A 131 -11.13 12.16 -17.68
CA ASP A 131 -12.46 12.39 -17.10
C ASP A 131 -12.52 12.15 -15.58
N GLY A 132 -11.38 11.78 -14.96
CA GLY A 132 -11.27 11.46 -13.55
C GLY A 132 -11.66 10.01 -13.21
N SER A 133 -12.03 9.19 -14.19
CA SER A 133 -12.33 7.77 -13.93
C SER A 133 -11.06 6.99 -13.62
N ARG A 134 -11.21 5.98 -12.75
CA ARG A 134 -10.13 5.09 -12.27
C ARG A 134 -10.39 3.67 -12.73
N ASN A 135 -10.46 3.49 -14.03
CA ASN A 135 -10.75 2.21 -14.62
C ASN A 135 -9.51 1.32 -14.70
N HIS A 136 -9.73 0.01 -14.72
CA HIS A 136 -8.67 -0.93 -15.07
C HIS A 136 -8.20 -0.71 -16.52
N PRO A 137 -6.89 -0.90 -16.81
CA PRO A 137 -6.40 -0.77 -18.17
C PRO A 137 -7.19 -1.71 -19.10
N TRP A 138 -7.51 -1.21 -20.28
CA TRP A 138 -8.33 -1.88 -21.31
C TRP A 138 -7.79 -3.25 -21.74
N ALA A 139 -6.48 -3.49 -21.52
CA ALA A 139 -5.84 -4.76 -21.79
C ALA A 139 -4.68 -5.02 -20.83
N LYS A 140 -4.45 -6.30 -20.49
CA LYS A 140 -3.25 -6.71 -19.78
C LYS A 140 -2.00 -6.35 -20.61
N PRO A 141 -0.91 -5.87 -19.98
CA PRO A 141 0.32 -5.58 -20.68
C PRO A 141 0.80 -6.80 -21.46
N ARG A 142 1.07 -6.62 -22.76
CA ARG A 142 1.61 -7.68 -23.62
C ARG A 142 3.08 -7.94 -23.30
N SER A 143 3.51 -9.19 -23.30
CA SER A 143 4.90 -9.58 -22.96
C SER A 143 5.97 -8.88 -23.80
N ASN A 144 5.65 -8.53 -25.05
CA ASN A 144 6.52 -7.78 -25.97
C ASN A 144 6.04 -6.33 -26.19
N GLY A 145 5.13 -5.82 -25.35
CA GLY A 145 4.61 -4.45 -25.42
C GLY A 145 5.49 -3.43 -24.72
N LEU A 146 5.13 -2.16 -24.84
CA LEU A 146 5.85 -1.03 -24.25
C LEU A 146 6.20 -1.26 -22.77
N THR A 147 5.20 -1.56 -21.94
CA THR A 147 5.35 -1.67 -20.49
C THR A 147 6.36 -2.74 -20.07
N TYR A 148 6.35 -3.94 -20.72
CA TYR A 148 7.33 -4.97 -20.43
C TYR A 148 8.74 -4.64 -20.94
N ASN A 149 8.86 -3.93 -22.08
CA ASN A 149 10.17 -3.49 -22.57
C ASN A 149 10.78 -2.46 -21.61
N VAL A 150 10.03 -1.47 -21.17
CA VAL A 150 10.45 -0.49 -20.15
C VAL A 150 10.83 -1.19 -18.85
N ALA A 151 10.01 -2.14 -18.38
CA ALA A 151 10.28 -2.85 -17.13
C ALA A 151 11.61 -3.67 -17.17
N ARG A 152 11.96 -4.22 -18.33
CA ARG A 152 13.16 -5.05 -18.52
C ARG A 152 14.42 -4.24 -18.80
N SER A 153 14.31 -3.19 -19.63
CA SER A 153 15.44 -2.33 -19.95
C SER A 153 15.78 -1.33 -18.84
N GLY A 154 14.77 -0.93 -18.04
CA GLY A 154 14.91 0.17 -17.11
C GLY A 154 15.11 1.53 -17.80
N GLU A 155 14.73 1.65 -19.07
CA GLU A 155 14.85 2.85 -19.89
C GLU A 155 13.49 3.39 -20.30
N THR A 156 13.38 4.72 -20.37
CA THR A 156 12.19 5.39 -20.86
C THR A 156 12.01 5.16 -22.35
N ILE A 157 10.81 4.77 -22.77
CA ILE A 157 10.48 4.58 -24.19
C ILE A 157 9.37 5.54 -24.57
N ILE A 158 9.63 6.35 -25.60
CA ILE A 158 8.68 7.31 -26.16
C ILE A 158 8.18 6.78 -27.50
N VAL A 159 6.87 6.76 -27.68
CA VAL A 159 6.19 6.40 -28.92
C VAL A 159 5.40 7.61 -29.38
N GLU A 160 5.90 8.31 -30.38
CA GLU A 160 5.30 9.55 -30.89
C GLU A 160 3.99 9.31 -31.65
N ASP A 161 3.87 8.17 -32.31
CA ASP A 161 2.63 7.72 -32.95
C ASP A 161 2.41 6.22 -32.76
N MET A 162 1.43 5.88 -31.95
CA MET A 162 1.03 4.48 -31.73
C MET A 162 0.52 3.79 -32.99
N LYS A 163 0.09 4.51 -34.02
CA LYS A 163 -0.43 3.90 -35.26
C LYS A 163 0.68 3.28 -36.10
N SER A 164 1.85 3.87 -36.14
CA SER A 164 2.97 3.49 -36.99
C SER A 164 4.07 2.71 -36.27
N HIS A 165 4.06 2.70 -34.91
CA HIS A 165 5.18 2.17 -34.14
C HIS A 165 5.14 0.63 -34.01
N PRO A 166 6.29 -0.08 -34.15
CA PRO A 166 6.36 -1.54 -34.13
C PRO A 166 5.84 -2.19 -32.85
N LEU A 167 5.98 -1.56 -31.68
CA LEU A 167 5.46 -2.08 -30.41
C LEU A 167 3.92 -2.13 -30.37
N PHE A 168 3.25 -1.49 -31.31
CA PHE A 168 1.79 -1.38 -31.40
C PHE A 168 1.19 -2.11 -32.60
N VAL A 169 1.94 -3.01 -33.23
CA VAL A 169 1.41 -3.94 -34.24
C VAL A 169 0.29 -4.78 -33.61
N ASN A 170 -0.83 -4.93 -34.32
CA ASN A 170 -2.06 -5.64 -33.83
C ASN A 170 -2.74 -5.00 -32.63
N LYS A 171 -2.68 -3.67 -32.49
CA LYS A 171 -3.44 -2.93 -31.50
C LYS A 171 -4.89 -2.74 -31.92
N PRO A 172 -5.80 -2.47 -30.97
CA PRO A 172 -7.16 -2.00 -31.29
C PRO A 172 -7.11 -0.68 -32.09
N SER A 173 -8.03 -0.51 -33.04
CA SER A 173 -8.06 0.65 -33.94
C SER A 173 -8.21 2.00 -33.23
N TYR A 174 -8.83 1.99 -32.06
CA TYR A 174 -9.04 3.18 -31.22
C TYR A 174 -7.78 3.64 -30.46
N TRP A 175 -6.71 2.84 -30.47
CA TRP A 175 -5.42 3.27 -29.87
C TRP A 175 -4.70 4.19 -30.86
N ALA A 176 -4.72 5.47 -30.56
CA ALA A 176 -4.12 6.52 -31.37
C ALA A 176 -3.43 7.54 -30.48
N GLY A 177 -2.59 8.39 -31.08
CA GLY A 177 -1.81 9.41 -30.38
C GLY A 177 -0.45 8.92 -29.95
N SER A 178 0.14 9.57 -28.97
CA SER A 178 1.47 9.26 -28.42
C SER A 178 1.39 8.66 -27.02
N ILE A 179 2.44 7.93 -26.65
CA ILE A 179 2.56 7.34 -25.32
C ILE A 179 4.04 7.33 -24.89
N ILE A 180 4.26 7.53 -23.60
CA ILE A 180 5.56 7.36 -22.96
C ILE A 180 5.43 6.30 -21.88
N GLY A 181 6.39 5.38 -21.81
CA GLY A 181 6.59 4.44 -20.70
C GLY A 181 7.83 4.83 -19.93
N ILE A 182 7.69 5.01 -18.62
CA ILE A 182 8.73 5.49 -17.74
C ILE A 182 8.97 4.45 -16.65
N PRO A 183 10.21 3.98 -16.44
CA PRO A 183 10.52 3.06 -15.37
C PRO A 183 10.49 3.79 -14.02
N LEU A 184 9.89 3.17 -13.02
CA LEU A 184 9.95 3.58 -11.62
C LEU A 184 11.09 2.79 -10.97
N LYS A 185 12.22 3.45 -10.68
CA LYS A 185 13.47 2.79 -10.26
C LYS A 185 13.90 3.22 -8.87
N VAL A 186 14.36 2.24 -8.07
CA VAL A 186 15.10 2.49 -6.82
C VAL A 186 16.50 1.90 -7.01
N GLY A 187 17.49 2.75 -7.16
CA GLY A 187 18.81 2.35 -7.66
C GLY A 187 18.70 1.71 -9.05
N ASP A 188 19.23 0.52 -9.22
CA ASP A 188 19.15 -0.22 -10.49
C ASP A 188 17.90 -1.11 -10.61
N THR A 189 17.06 -1.15 -9.58
CA THR A 189 15.89 -2.05 -9.55
C THR A 189 14.65 -1.32 -10.04
N VAL A 190 14.01 -1.84 -11.09
CA VAL A 190 12.69 -1.37 -11.54
C VAL A 190 11.61 -1.96 -10.63
N VAL A 191 10.87 -1.12 -9.92
CA VAL A 191 9.76 -1.50 -9.03
C VAL A 191 8.41 -1.38 -9.72
N GLY A 192 8.34 -0.63 -10.83
CA GLY A 192 7.13 -0.44 -11.61
C GLY A 192 7.38 0.29 -12.92
N VAL A 193 6.31 0.52 -13.68
CA VAL A 193 6.31 1.31 -14.91
C VAL A 193 5.09 2.21 -14.89
N MET A 194 5.29 3.49 -15.19
CA MET A 194 4.24 4.46 -15.44
C MET A 194 4.11 4.71 -16.93
N ASN A 195 2.92 4.46 -17.49
CA ASN A 195 2.59 4.81 -18.85
C ASN A 195 1.70 6.05 -18.85
N LEU A 196 2.01 7.00 -19.70
CA LEU A 196 1.21 8.22 -19.88
C LEU A 196 0.93 8.39 -21.37
N SER A 197 -0.35 8.55 -21.75
CA SER A 197 -0.75 8.66 -23.13
C SER A 197 -1.43 9.98 -23.45
N ARG A 198 -1.35 10.39 -24.73
CA ARG A 198 -2.04 11.55 -25.31
C ARG A 198 -2.84 11.13 -26.55
N SER A 199 -3.92 11.83 -26.83
CA SER A 199 -4.70 11.62 -28.04
C SER A 199 -4.03 12.16 -29.30
N THR A 200 -3.08 13.09 -29.14
CA THR A 200 -2.32 13.71 -30.22
C THR A 200 -1.03 12.94 -30.52
N VAL A 201 -0.63 12.96 -31.78
CA VAL A 201 0.68 12.47 -32.23
C VAL A 201 1.74 13.51 -31.88
N GLY A 202 2.95 13.06 -31.53
CA GLY A 202 4.10 13.91 -31.22
C GLY A 202 4.86 13.47 -29.97
N GLY A 203 6.03 14.03 -29.76
CA GLY A 203 6.89 13.76 -28.61
C GLY A 203 6.48 14.51 -27.34
N PHE A 204 7.31 14.38 -26.32
CA PHE A 204 7.25 15.12 -25.08
C PHE A 204 8.37 16.15 -25.06
N SER A 205 8.10 17.36 -24.60
CA SER A 205 9.10 18.42 -24.51
C SER A 205 10.19 18.10 -23.50
N PRO A 206 11.40 18.67 -23.59
CA PRO A 206 12.46 18.46 -22.61
C PRO A 206 12.07 18.84 -21.19
N SER A 207 11.21 19.85 -21.01
CA SER A 207 10.68 20.23 -19.69
C SER A 207 9.72 19.19 -19.13
N GLU A 208 8.83 18.62 -19.95
CA GLU A 208 7.93 17.55 -19.54
C GLU A 208 8.70 16.27 -19.17
N LEU A 209 9.72 15.91 -19.96
CA LEU A 209 10.57 14.76 -19.67
C LEU A 209 11.32 14.93 -18.34
N ARG A 210 11.81 16.13 -18.03
CA ARG A 210 12.42 16.41 -16.73
C ARG A 210 11.42 16.25 -15.59
N LEU A 211 10.23 16.84 -15.69
CA LEU A 211 9.19 16.72 -14.66
C LEU A 211 8.77 15.26 -14.45
N LEU A 212 8.62 14.50 -15.53
CA LEU A 212 8.30 13.07 -15.47
C LEU A 212 9.42 12.26 -14.83
N SER A 213 10.69 12.58 -15.11
CA SER A 213 11.85 11.95 -14.47
C SER A 213 11.83 12.20 -12.96
N LEU A 214 11.67 13.45 -12.53
CA LEU A 214 11.58 13.81 -11.11
C LEU A 214 10.41 13.12 -10.41
N LEU A 215 9.24 13.09 -11.05
CA LEU A 215 8.08 12.38 -10.52
C LEU A 215 8.34 10.88 -10.40
N SER A 216 8.95 10.25 -11.44
CA SER A 216 9.22 8.81 -11.43
C SER A 216 10.20 8.40 -10.33
N ASP A 217 11.22 9.21 -10.06
CA ASP A 217 12.20 8.96 -9.00
C ASP A 217 11.53 9.02 -7.61
N GLN A 218 10.73 10.05 -7.34
CA GLN A 218 9.98 10.18 -6.09
C GLN A 218 8.91 9.10 -5.94
N ALA A 219 8.18 8.80 -7.02
CA ALA A 219 7.16 7.77 -7.05
C ALA A 219 7.74 6.38 -6.76
N ALA A 220 8.92 6.07 -7.34
CA ALA A 220 9.59 4.78 -7.12
C ALA A 220 9.92 4.56 -5.64
N VAL A 221 10.47 5.59 -4.97
CA VAL A 221 10.80 5.54 -3.53
C VAL A 221 9.52 5.39 -2.70
N ALA A 222 8.49 6.20 -2.97
CA ALA A 222 7.22 6.13 -2.23
C ALA A 222 6.52 4.77 -2.38
N ILE A 223 6.46 4.23 -3.62
CA ILE A 223 5.89 2.91 -3.92
C ILE A 223 6.69 1.79 -3.24
N SER A 224 8.03 1.88 -3.27
CA SER A 224 8.90 0.90 -2.60
C SER A 224 8.67 0.90 -1.10
N ASN A 225 8.63 2.07 -0.47
CA ASN A 225 8.39 2.22 0.97
C ASN A 225 6.99 1.69 1.36
N ALA A 226 5.94 2.05 0.62
CA ALA A 226 4.59 1.56 0.87
C ALA A 226 4.49 0.03 0.68
N SER A 227 5.15 -0.51 -0.35
CA SER A 227 5.20 -1.96 -0.62
C SER A 227 5.93 -2.72 0.50
N LEU A 228 7.05 -2.18 0.99
CA LEU A 228 7.79 -2.74 2.14
C LEU A 228 6.96 -2.68 3.41
N HIS A 229 6.31 -1.55 3.68
CA HIS A 229 5.41 -1.41 4.83
C HIS A 229 4.26 -2.41 4.77
N GLN A 230 3.61 -2.57 3.61
CA GLN A 230 2.56 -3.57 3.40
C GLN A 230 3.06 -5.01 3.61
N MET A 231 4.30 -5.31 3.16
CA MET A 231 4.91 -6.61 3.37
C MET A 231 5.19 -6.87 4.86
N VAL A 232 5.79 -5.92 5.57
CA VAL A 232 6.05 -6.00 7.02
C VAL A 232 4.73 -6.15 7.79
N SER A 233 3.71 -5.35 7.44
CA SER A 233 2.38 -5.46 8.04
C SER A 233 1.77 -6.84 7.80
N ARG A 234 1.81 -7.35 6.58
CA ARG A 234 1.32 -8.71 6.29
C ARG A 234 2.05 -9.76 7.11
N GLN A 235 3.39 -9.68 7.23
CA GLN A 235 4.16 -10.61 8.08
C GLN A 235 3.82 -10.47 9.56
N ALA A 236 3.55 -9.26 10.04
CA ALA A 236 3.20 -9.00 11.44
C ALA A 236 1.78 -9.47 11.80
N TYR A 237 0.84 -9.45 10.84
CA TYR A 237 -0.60 -9.67 11.08
C TYR A 237 -1.19 -10.89 10.38
N SER A 238 -0.42 -11.62 9.57
CA SER A 238 -0.89 -12.84 8.90
C SER A 238 -0.07 -14.06 9.31
N ASP A 239 -0.73 -15.20 9.37
CA ASP A 239 -0.09 -16.51 9.53
C ASP A 239 0.56 -16.93 8.20
N THR A 240 1.84 -17.26 8.23
CA THR A 240 2.64 -17.56 7.03
C THR A 240 2.23 -18.85 6.32
N LEU A 241 1.66 -19.82 7.05
CA LEU A 241 1.24 -21.09 6.48
C LEU A 241 -0.09 -20.99 5.74
N THR A 242 -1.06 -20.32 6.35
CA THR A 242 -2.46 -20.33 5.89
C THR A 242 -2.88 -19.04 5.21
N GLY A 243 -2.13 -17.95 5.40
CA GLY A 243 -2.47 -16.61 4.93
C GLY A 243 -3.61 -15.93 5.69
N LEU A 244 -4.19 -16.60 6.69
CA LEU A 244 -5.20 -16.01 7.58
C LEU A 244 -4.59 -14.95 8.49
N PRO A 245 -5.37 -14.02 9.03
CA PRO A 245 -4.99 -13.21 10.18
C PRO A 245 -4.42 -14.09 11.30
N ASN A 246 -3.32 -13.64 11.90
CA ASN A 246 -2.70 -14.33 13.03
C ASN A 246 -3.29 -13.86 14.38
N ARG A 247 -2.78 -14.39 15.49
CA ARG A 247 -3.22 -14.04 16.84
C ARG A 247 -3.13 -12.53 17.13
N ARG A 248 -2.07 -11.86 16.67
CA ARG A 248 -1.91 -10.41 16.88
C ARG A 248 -3.02 -9.62 16.18
N ALA A 249 -3.34 -9.98 14.93
CA ALA A 249 -4.44 -9.38 14.20
C ALA A 249 -5.80 -9.64 14.88
N LEU A 250 -5.96 -10.83 15.48
CA LEU A 250 -7.16 -11.16 16.25
C LEU A 250 -7.30 -10.29 17.51
N ASP A 251 -6.22 -10.13 18.26
CA ASP A 251 -6.26 -9.38 19.53
C ASP A 251 -6.65 -7.90 19.25
N GLU A 252 -6.03 -7.27 18.24
CA GLU A 252 -6.38 -5.89 17.84
C GLU A 252 -7.83 -5.78 17.33
N ARG A 253 -8.26 -6.71 16.44
CA ARG A 253 -9.64 -6.70 15.92
C ARG A 253 -10.68 -6.89 17.02
N LEU A 254 -10.38 -7.71 18.02
CA LEU A 254 -11.27 -7.97 19.13
C LEU A 254 -11.44 -6.73 20.05
N GLU A 255 -10.37 -5.98 20.28
CA GLU A 255 -10.45 -4.71 21.02
C GLU A 255 -11.29 -3.65 20.30
N GLU A 256 -11.11 -3.54 18.97
CA GLU A 256 -11.93 -2.66 18.12
C GLU A 256 -13.41 -3.06 18.17
N GLU A 257 -13.72 -4.36 18.11
CA GLU A 257 -15.08 -4.89 18.12
C GLU A 257 -15.75 -4.63 19.48
N VAL A 258 -15.04 -4.85 20.60
CA VAL A 258 -15.53 -4.54 21.96
C VAL A 258 -15.85 -3.04 22.07
N THR A 259 -14.96 -2.18 21.60
CA THR A 259 -15.14 -0.73 21.64
C THR A 259 -16.36 -0.30 20.81
N SER A 260 -16.49 -0.85 19.61
CA SER A 260 -17.60 -0.57 18.70
C SER A 260 -18.93 -1.08 19.24
N ALA A 261 -18.94 -2.31 19.79
CA ALA A 261 -20.13 -2.92 20.38
C ALA A 261 -20.64 -2.14 21.60
N ARG A 262 -19.74 -1.65 22.46
CA ARG A 262 -20.09 -0.78 23.58
C ARG A 262 -20.73 0.53 23.12
N ARG A 263 -20.09 1.21 22.15
CA ARG A 263 -20.55 2.51 21.65
C ARG A 263 -21.90 2.42 20.94
N ASN A 264 -22.13 1.35 20.18
CA ASN A 264 -23.31 1.19 19.34
C ASN A 264 -24.37 0.24 19.95
N ASN A 265 -24.12 -0.26 21.17
CA ASN A 265 -25.04 -1.12 21.95
C ASN A 265 -25.50 -2.38 21.17
N TYR A 266 -24.54 -3.15 20.61
CA TYR A 266 -24.83 -4.43 19.97
C TYR A 266 -24.05 -5.59 20.57
N SER A 267 -24.55 -6.80 20.36
CA SER A 267 -23.86 -8.04 20.76
C SER A 267 -23.04 -8.59 19.61
N PHE A 268 -21.92 -9.26 19.92
CA PHE A 268 -21.14 -10.03 18.96
C PHE A 268 -20.69 -11.35 19.58
N ALA A 269 -20.32 -12.33 18.76
CA ALA A 269 -19.87 -13.62 19.20
C ALA A 269 -18.40 -13.86 18.88
N VAL A 270 -17.70 -14.54 19.79
CA VAL A 270 -16.37 -15.13 19.59
C VAL A 270 -16.50 -16.63 19.63
N ILE A 271 -15.98 -17.31 18.60
CA ILE A 271 -15.96 -18.77 18.52
C ILE A 271 -14.52 -19.23 18.43
N MET A 272 -14.04 -19.95 19.46
CA MET A 272 -12.77 -20.67 19.41
C MET A 272 -12.98 -22.10 18.93
N MET A 273 -12.13 -22.55 18.02
CA MET A 273 -12.26 -23.85 17.35
C MET A 273 -10.92 -24.56 17.28
N ASP A 274 -10.98 -25.90 17.25
CA ASP A 274 -9.79 -26.75 17.14
C ASP A 274 -10.14 -28.01 16.34
N LEU A 275 -9.18 -28.46 15.51
CA LEU A 275 -9.37 -29.61 14.64
C LEU A 275 -9.21 -30.94 15.41
N ASP A 276 -10.30 -31.68 15.51
CA ASP A 276 -10.27 -32.99 16.13
C ASP A 276 -9.51 -34.02 15.28
N GLY A 277 -8.50 -34.64 15.86
CA GLY A 277 -7.70 -35.68 15.21
C GLY A 277 -6.52 -35.17 14.39
N PHE A 278 -6.25 -33.85 14.33
CA PHE A 278 -5.16 -33.29 13.53
C PHE A 278 -3.78 -33.78 13.98
N LYS A 279 -3.55 -33.95 15.30
CA LYS A 279 -2.30 -34.51 15.81
C LYS A 279 -1.99 -35.90 15.23
N ALA A 280 -2.99 -36.76 15.08
CA ALA A 280 -2.80 -38.08 14.49
C ALA A 280 -2.38 -38.02 13.02
N VAL A 281 -2.80 -36.99 12.27
CA VAL A 281 -2.33 -36.75 10.91
C VAL A 281 -0.84 -36.43 10.90
N ASN A 282 -0.40 -35.51 11.77
CA ASN A 282 1.01 -35.17 11.90
C ASN A 282 1.87 -36.36 12.34
N ASP A 283 1.42 -37.09 13.34
CA ASP A 283 2.15 -38.23 13.89
C ASP A 283 2.27 -39.37 12.86
N THR A 284 1.29 -39.53 11.96
CA THR A 284 1.26 -40.62 10.96
C THR A 284 1.93 -40.23 9.63
N TYR A 285 1.72 -39.02 9.15
CA TYR A 285 2.10 -38.62 7.79
C TYR A 285 3.14 -37.50 7.75
N GLY A 286 3.53 -36.99 8.92
CA GLY A 286 4.52 -35.91 9.06
C GLY A 286 3.91 -34.51 8.91
N HIS A 287 4.68 -33.50 9.34
CA HIS A 287 4.24 -32.11 9.38
C HIS A 287 3.94 -31.51 7.99
N ALA A 288 4.62 -31.97 6.94
CA ALA A 288 4.36 -31.46 5.59
C ALA A 288 2.94 -31.76 5.11
N ILE A 289 2.42 -32.96 5.39
CA ILE A 289 1.02 -33.33 5.08
C ILE A 289 0.07 -32.58 6.00
N GLY A 290 0.42 -32.42 7.28
CA GLY A 290 -0.35 -31.59 8.22
C GLY A 290 -0.51 -30.15 7.74
N ASP A 291 0.57 -29.56 7.25
CA ASP A 291 0.55 -28.19 6.68
C ASP A 291 -0.37 -28.07 5.46
N ASP A 292 -0.37 -29.06 4.56
CA ASP A 292 -1.28 -29.09 3.41
C ASP A 292 -2.74 -29.23 3.86
N VAL A 293 -2.98 -30.07 4.88
CA VAL A 293 -4.31 -30.22 5.48
C VAL A 293 -4.79 -28.91 6.11
N LEU A 294 -3.93 -28.22 6.87
CA LEU A 294 -4.27 -26.90 7.44
C LEU A 294 -4.60 -25.86 6.38
N ARG A 295 -3.78 -25.77 5.32
CA ARG A 295 -4.06 -24.84 4.18
C ARG A 295 -5.41 -25.14 3.55
N LEU A 296 -5.71 -26.40 3.32
CA LEU A 296 -6.98 -26.79 2.72
C LEU A 296 -8.17 -26.49 3.62
N VAL A 297 -8.14 -26.95 4.88
CA VAL A 297 -9.24 -26.82 5.84
C VAL A 297 -9.50 -25.34 6.13
N PHE A 298 -8.48 -24.59 6.50
CA PHE A 298 -8.62 -23.19 6.87
C PHE A 298 -8.98 -22.31 5.68
N GLY A 299 -8.45 -22.62 4.48
CA GLY A 299 -8.85 -21.95 3.27
C GLY A 299 -10.31 -22.23 2.86
N GLN A 300 -10.84 -23.42 3.16
CA GLN A 300 -12.26 -23.74 2.96
C GLN A 300 -13.15 -22.99 3.95
N MET A 301 -12.74 -22.89 5.21
CA MET A 301 -13.48 -22.16 6.24
C MET A 301 -13.52 -20.66 5.93
N ALA A 302 -12.40 -20.07 5.51
CA ALA A 302 -12.32 -18.66 5.13
C ALA A 302 -13.30 -18.29 4.01
N ARG A 303 -13.53 -19.19 3.05
CA ARG A 303 -14.51 -18.98 1.97
C ARG A 303 -15.97 -19.00 2.44
N GLY A 304 -16.23 -19.62 3.58
CA GLY A 304 -17.57 -19.71 4.17
C GLY A 304 -17.94 -18.56 5.11
N VAL A 305 -16.98 -17.67 5.42
CA VAL A 305 -17.15 -16.54 6.35
C VAL A 305 -17.55 -15.28 5.58
N ARG A 306 -18.44 -14.46 6.15
CA ARG A 306 -18.89 -13.18 5.56
C ARG A 306 -17.79 -12.13 5.65
N THR A 307 -17.86 -11.10 4.81
CA THR A 307 -16.89 -9.98 4.82
C THR A 307 -16.91 -9.19 6.15
N SER A 308 -18.05 -9.16 6.85
CA SER A 308 -18.19 -8.54 8.17
C SER A 308 -17.52 -9.31 9.31
N ASP A 309 -17.31 -10.62 9.11
CA ASP A 309 -16.81 -11.52 10.14
C ASP A 309 -15.28 -11.64 10.01
N PHE A 310 -14.62 -11.99 11.10
CA PHE A 310 -13.16 -12.03 11.14
C PHE A 310 -12.68 -13.40 11.59
N LEU A 311 -12.03 -14.15 10.69
CA LEU A 311 -11.44 -15.46 10.96
C LEU A 311 -9.93 -15.34 11.09
N ALA A 312 -9.37 -15.84 12.19
CA ALA A 312 -7.94 -15.82 12.46
C ALA A 312 -7.42 -17.21 12.88
N ARG A 313 -6.17 -17.48 12.57
CA ARG A 313 -5.45 -18.63 13.15
C ARG A 313 -4.87 -18.22 14.51
N TYR A 314 -5.36 -18.86 15.57
CA TYR A 314 -4.90 -18.59 16.93
C TYR A 314 -3.54 -19.23 17.21
N GLY A 315 -3.33 -20.46 16.75
CA GLY A 315 -2.07 -21.20 16.83
C GLY A 315 -2.27 -22.66 16.45
N GLY A 316 -1.24 -23.34 15.95
CA GLY A 316 -1.33 -24.77 15.62
C GLY A 316 -2.51 -25.11 14.71
N ASP A 317 -3.45 -25.88 15.21
CA ASP A 317 -4.72 -26.29 14.61
C ASP A 317 -5.93 -25.52 15.15
N GLU A 318 -5.69 -24.41 15.85
CA GLU A 318 -6.72 -23.59 16.48
C GLU A 318 -7.08 -22.37 15.61
N LEU A 319 -8.38 -22.12 15.49
CA LEU A 319 -8.98 -20.96 14.81
C LEU A 319 -9.87 -20.18 15.76
N THR A 320 -9.95 -18.89 15.55
CA THR A 320 -10.91 -18.01 16.22
C THR A 320 -11.70 -17.21 15.20
N LEU A 321 -13.01 -17.16 15.36
CA LEU A 321 -13.94 -16.44 14.52
C LEU A 321 -14.68 -15.38 15.34
N ILE A 322 -14.64 -14.12 14.92
CA ILE A 322 -15.46 -13.04 15.46
C ILE A 322 -16.64 -12.85 14.52
N LEU A 323 -17.85 -12.93 15.03
CA LEU A 323 -19.09 -12.68 14.32
C LEU A 323 -19.67 -11.35 14.78
N SER A 324 -19.48 -10.29 14.00
CA SER A 324 -19.99 -8.96 14.32
C SER A 324 -21.51 -8.91 14.34
N GLN A 325 -22.11 -8.10 15.23
CA GLN A 325 -23.56 -7.89 15.33
C GLN A 325 -24.35 -9.21 15.34
N THR A 326 -23.95 -10.16 16.21
CA THR A 326 -24.46 -11.52 16.19
C THR A 326 -24.93 -11.95 17.59
N GLU A 327 -26.12 -12.54 17.64
CA GLU A 327 -26.72 -13.15 18.82
C GLU A 327 -26.45 -14.66 18.87
N LEU A 328 -26.72 -15.31 20.01
CA LEU A 328 -26.44 -16.71 20.25
C LEU A 328 -27.04 -17.68 19.18
N PRO A 329 -28.31 -17.57 18.79
CA PRO A 329 -28.89 -18.49 17.80
C PRO A 329 -28.14 -18.43 16.45
N SER A 330 -27.74 -17.22 16.04
CA SER A 330 -26.99 -17.01 14.79
C SER A 330 -25.58 -17.57 14.89
N ALA A 331 -24.90 -17.42 16.03
CA ALA A 331 -23.58 -18.00 16.27
C ALA A 331 -23.63 -19.54 16.25
N GLN A 332 -24.66 -20.14 16.85
CA GLN A 332 -24.89 -21.60 16.82
C GLN A 332 -25.13 -22.08 15.37
N PHE A 333 -25.95 -21.39 14.60
CA PHE A 333 -26.18 -21.72 13.20
C PHE A 333 -24.91 -21.68 12.34
N VAL A 334 -24.05 -20.67 12.56
CA VAL A 334 -22.74 -20.61 11.89
C VAL A 334 -21.86 -21.80 12.31
N SER A 335 -21.88 -22.20 13.59
CA SER A 335 -21.14 -23.35 14.09
C SER A 335 -21.60 -24.66 13.43
N GLU A 336 -22.89 -24.86 13.25
CA GLU A 336 -23.44 -26.02 12.54
C GLU A 336 -23.00 -26.06 11.08
N LYS A 337 -23.02 -24.91 10.38
CA LYS A 337 -22.51 -24.78 9.01
C LYS A 337 -21.01 -25.13 8.91
N ILE A 338 -20.22 -24.74 9.90
CA ILE A 338 -18.79 -25.08 9.98
C ILE A 338 -18.62 -26.59 10.09
N ILE A 339 -19.36 -27.27 10.98
CA ILE A 339 -19.35 -28.75 11.10
C ILE A 339 -19.72 -29.41 9.77
N GLU A 340 -20.79 -28.94 9.12
CA GLU A 340 -21.19 -29.49 7.83
C GLU A 340 -20.16 -29.22 6.72
N GLY A 341 -19.52 -28.07 6.74
CA GLY A 341 -18.43 -27.72 5.84
C GLY A 341 -17.24 -28.68 5.97
N MET A 342 -16.89 -29.03 7.22
CA MET A 342 -15.83 -30.00 7.49
C MET A 342 -16.12 -31.37 6.88
N LYS A 343 -17.36 -31.86 6.94
CA LYS A 343 -17.77 -33.16 6.35
C LYS A 343 -17.60 -33.18 4.81
N LYS A 344 -17.62 -32.03 4.15
CA LYS A 344 -17.49 -31.89 2.70
C LYS A 344 -16.05 -31.82 2.21
N ILE A 345 -15.07 -31.69 3.12
CA ILE A 345 -13.66 -31.63 2.79
C ILE A 345 -13.20 -32.97 2.23
N LYS A 346 -12.64 -32.93 1.02
CA LYS A 346 -12.10 -34.11 0.34
C LYS A 346 -10.59 -33.93 0.21
N TYR A 347 -9.82 -34.72 0.95
CA TYR A 347 -8.38 -34.80 0.82
C TYR A 347 -7.96 -36.27 0.83
N LEU A 348 -7.12 -36.66 -0.13
CA LEU A 348 -6.60 -38.02 -0.22
C LEU A 348 -5.21 -38.05 0.45
N LEU A 349 -5.09 -38.86 1.49
CA LEU A 349 -3.83 -39.07 2.20
C LEU A 349 -2.87 -39.91 1.35
N PRO A 350 -1.55 -39.91 1.60
CA PRO A 350 -0.56 -40.64 0.83
C PRO A 350 -0.80 -42.15 0.73
N ASP A 351 -1.50 -42.73 1.73
CA ASP A 351 -1.87 -44.15 1.78
C ASP A 351 -3.19 -44.47 1.03
N GLY A 352 -3.74 -43.51 0.31
CA GLY A 352 -4.99 -43.64 -0.44
C GLY A 352 -6.26 -43.50 0.41
N LYS A 353 -6.16 -43.32 1.72
CA LYS A 353 -7.31 -43.09 2.59
C LYS A 353 -7.82 -41.63 2.46
N ARG A 354 -9.11 -41.47 2.71
CA ARG A 354 -9.70 -40.12 2.80
C ARG A 354 -9.47 -39.55 4.19
N LEU A 355 -9.03 -38.28 4.22
CA LEU A 355 -8.92 -37.54 5.47
C LEU A 355 -10.28 -37.48 6.18
N LYS A 356 -10.26 -37.77 7.48
CA LYS A 356 -11.42 -37.64 8.37
C LYS A 356 -10.98 -36.76 9.55
N LEU A 357 -11.41 -35.52 9.57
CA LEU A 357 -11.22 -34.59 10.67
C LEU A 357 -12.56 -34.08 11.17
N GLY A 358 -12.68 -33.96 12.48
CA GLY A 358 -13.74 -33.21 13.14
C GLY A 358 -13.31 -31.79 13.46
N ILE A 359 -14.22 -31.02 14.00
CA ILE A 359 -13.95 -29.72 14.59
C ILE A 359 -14.80 -29.56 15.83
N SER A 360 -14.17 -29.15 16.92
CA SER A 360 -14.84 -28.80 18.18
C SER A 360 -14.70 -27.31 18.42
N GLY A 361 -15.67 -26.67 19.07
CA GLY A 361 -15.61 -25.25 19.33
C GLY A 361 -16.28 -24.80 20.62
N GLY A 362 -16.00 -23.56 21.03
CA GLY A 362 -16.64 -22.90 22.13
C GLY A 362 -17.10 -21.50 21.71
N ILE A 363 -18.32 -21.14 22.07
CA ILE A 363 -19.00 -19.89 21.73
C ILE A 363 -19.09 -19.01 22.97
N ALA A 364 -18.60 -17.76 22.88
CA ALA A 364 -18.81 -16.72 23.90
C ALA A 364 -19.42 -15.48 23.23
N LEU A 365 -20.31 -14.78 23.94
CA LEU A 365 -20.98 -13.56 23.49
C LEU A 365 -20.63 -12.37 24.38
N PHE A 366 -20.36 -11.24 23.74
CA PHE A 366 -20.32 -9.94 24.37
C PHE A 366 -21.72 -9.33 24.37
N PRO A 367 -22.19 -8.71 25.48
CA PRO A 367 -21.57 -8.61 26.80
C PRO A 367 -21.99 -9.75 27.77
N ILE A 368 -22.66 -10.80 27.28
CA ILE A 368 -23.34 -11.82 28.11
C ILE A 368 -22.33 -12.68 28.91
N HIS A 369 -21.22 -13.07 28.26
CA HIS A 369 -20.26 -13.99 28.85
C HIS A 369 -18.98 -13.30 29.31
N ALA A 370 -18.70 -12.08 28.83
CA ALA A 370 -17.59 -11.24 29.27
C ALA A 370 -17.73 -9.82 28.76
N TYR A 371 -16.98 -8.87 29.39
CA TYR A 371 -16.96 -7.47 29.03
C TYR A 371 -15.63 -7.02 28.38
N SER A 372 -14.64 -7.88 28.28
CA SER A 372 -13.35 -7.59 27.62
C SER A 372 -13.00 -8.68 26.60
N GLY A 373 -12.18 -8.30 25.60
CA GLY A 373 -11.70 -9.23 24.60
C GLY A 373 -10.99 -10.46 25.18
N PRO A 374 -9.99 -10.28 26.07
CA PRO A 374 -9.30 -11.40 26.69
C PRO A 374 -10.22 -12.32 27.50
N ASP A 375 -11.24 -11.76 28.18
CA ASP A 375 -12.19 -12.56 28.94
C ASP A 375 -13.14 -13.36 28.03
N LEU A 376 -13.55 -12.78 26.90
CA LEU A 376 -14.33 -13.49 25.88
C LEU A 376 -13.57 -14.69 25.32
N LEU A 377 -12.29 -14.51 24.99
CA LEU A 377 -11.44 -15.60 24.53
C LEU A 377 -11.34 -16.70 25.60
N ARG A 378 -11.11 -16.34 26.87
CA ARG A 378 -11.09 -17.32 27.99
C ARG A 378 -12.42 -18.06 28.15
N ALA A 379 -13.54 -17.35 28.01
CA ALA A 379 -14.87 -17.97 28.12
C ALA A 379 -15.14 -18.94 26.97
N ALA A 380 -14.75 -18.56 25.72
CA ALA A 380 -14.84 -19.43 24.56
C ALA A 380 -13.92 -20.66 24.68
N ASP A 381 -12.67 -20.49 25.14
CA ASP A 381 -11.72 -21.58 25.35
C ASP A 381 -12.25 -22.58 26.40
N ALA A 382 -12.77 -22.11 27.53
CA ALA A 382 -13.38 -22.97 28.53
C ALA A 382 -14.58 -23.74 27.97
N ALA A 383 -15.37 -23.17 27.07
CA ALA A 383 -16.46 -23.87 26.38
C ALA A 383 -15.95 -24.91 25.38
N LEU A 384 -14.91 -24.58 24.61
CA LEU A 384 -14.21 -25.50 23.70
C LEU A 384 -13.64 -26.73 24.50
N TYR A 385 -12.97 -26.46 25.61
CA TYR A 385 -12.44 -27.52 26.44
C TYR A 385 -13.54 -28.47 26.90
N ARG A 386 -14.71 -27.96 27.33
CA ARG A 386 -15.86 -28.79 27.68
C ARG A 386 -16.38 -29.60 26.51
N ALA A 387 -16.52 -28.99 25.33
CA ALA A 387 -16.94 -29.67 24.10
C ALA A 387 -15.99 -30.87 23.78
N LYS A 388 -14.66 -30.65 23.80
CA LYS A 388 -13.67 -31.70 23.57
C LYS A 388 -13.72 -32.84 24.60
N LYS A 389 -14.00 -32.49 25.83
CA LYS A 389 -14.05 -33.48 26.94
C LYS A 389 -15.30 -34.35 26.90
N TYR A 390 -16.45 -33.78 26.61
CA TYR A 390 -17.71 -34.48 26.72
C TYR A 390 -18.26 -34.98 25.38
N GLN A 391 -18.10 -34.22 24.32
CA GLN A 391 -18.61 -34.58 23.01
C GLN A 391 -17.83 -33.86 21.88
N ARG A 392 -16.77 -34.50 21.40
CA ARG A 392 -16.02 -33.97 20.23
C ARG A 392 -16.91 -33.84 19.00
N GLY A 393 -16.52 -32.92 18.13
CA GLY A 393 -17.28 -32.63 16.93
C GLY A 393 -18.52 -31.73 17.19
N THR A 394 -18.55 -31.02 18.31
CA THR A 394 -19.65 -30.13 18.70
C THR A 394 -19.14 -28.77 19.17
N PHE A 395 -20.07 -27.81 19.31
CA PHE A 395 -19.78 -26.47 19.82
C PHE A 395 -20.51 -26.25 21.14
N GLY A 396 -19.74 -25.98 22.20
CA GLY A 396 -20.25 -25.61 23.51
C GLY A 396 -20.47 -24.13 23.65
N VAL A 397 -21.45 -23.70 24.45
CA VAL A 397 -21.65 -22.29 24.79
C VAL A 397 -20.99 -21.99 26.14
N ALA A 398 -20.35 -20.82 26.25
CA ALA A 398 -19.78 -20.33 27.50
C ALA A 398 -20.86 -20.20 28.58
N GLN A 399 -20.48 -20.32 29.83
CA GLN A 399 -21.40 -20.07 30.97
C GLN A 399 -21.46 -18.56 31.20
N GLY A 400 -22.64 -18.05 31.47
CA GLY A 400 -22.85 -16.63 31.79
C GLY A 400 -22.06 -16.20 33.04
N ILE A 401 -21.78 -14.91 33.16
CA ILE A 401 -21.11 -14.33 34.32
C ILE A 401 -21.97 -14.59 35.55
N THR A 402 -21.57 -15.52 36.39
CA THR A 402 -22.20 -15.77 37.70
C THR A 402 -21.44 -14.98 38.77
N GLY A 403 -21.88 -13.75 39.08
CA GLY A 403 -21.28 -12.96 40.16
C GLY A 403 -21.96 -11.58 40.34
N PRO A 404 -21.83 -10.94 41.53
CA PRO A 404 -22.50 -9.70 41.86
C PRO A 404 -22.07 -8.45 41.09
N LEU A 405 -21.17 -8.56 40.13
CA LEU A 405 -20.70 -7.46 39.26
C LEU A 405 -21.61 -7.18 38.05
N ALA A 406 -22.61 -8.03 37.78
CA ALA A 406 -23.52 -7.86 36.65
C ALA A 406 -24.50 -6.68 36.77
N ALA A 407 -24.66 -6.10 37.98
CA ALA A 407 -25.66 -5.04 38.22
C ALA A 407 -25.09 -3.62 38.27
N HIS A 408 -23.77 -3.40 38.29
CA HIS A 408 -23.20 -2.08 38.57
C HIS A 408 -22.53 -1.37 37.38
N GLN A 409 -22.47 -1.98 36.17
CA GLN A 409 -21.82 -1.35 35.00
C GLN A 409 -22.80 -0.91 33.90
N ILE A 410 -24.11 -1.03 34.10
CA ILE A 410 -25.12 -0.59 33.11
C ILE A 410 -25.60 0.84 33.38
N THR A 411 -25.24 1.45 34.52
CA THR A 411 -25.68 2.81 34.89
C THR A 411 -24.45 3.63 35.29
N ASN A 412 -23.68 4.12 34.37
CA ASN A 412 -22.85 5.35 34.42
C ASN A 412 -21.86 5.32 33.26
N ASP A 413 -22.27 5.96 32.17
CA ASP A 413 -21.60 7.08 31.50
C ASP A 413 -22.46 7.56 30.33
#